data_c24aae8872dbfd81665a66140c405fbc
#
_entry.id   c24aae8872dbfd81665a66140c405fbc
#
_cell.length_a   1.000
_cell.length_b   1.000
_cell.length_c   1.000
_cell.angle_alpha   90.00
_cell.angle_beta   90.00
_cell.angle_gamma   90.00
#
_symmetry.space_group_name_H-M   'P 1'
#
loop_
_entity.id
_entity.type
_entity.pdbx_description
1 polymer ?
#
loop_
_entity_poly.entity_id
_entity_poly.type
_entity_poly.pdbx_seq_one_letter_code
_entity_poly.pdbx_strand_id
1 'polypeptide(L)'
;MKKITFHILLLAILTTNTTNAQKQPWQEWTRKDAETILNESSWGKTQVETDISEMMFRPQAAPNPRTGESNADPLRDERGGSTNQATEVKYRIRFLSARPVRQAFARLIALDQQAEDPKVKKYMDDFVERKFDQWIAVTVGFESRDQRFSGKALQAFASATTGSLKNNTYLERKDGKRLYLHIYQAPSSDGLGAKFIFERIVDERPFLNRGSGEVRFVSEIATVNLNMRFKVADMMYDGKLEY
;
A
#
# COMPACT_ATOMS: atom_id res chain seq x y z
N MET A 1 23.57 -42.71 42.32
CA MET A 1 23.47 -41.26 42.07
C MET A 1 22.87 -41.06 40.68
N LYS A 2 21.55 -40.79 40.59
CA LYS A 2 20.85 -40.59 39.30
C LYS A 2 20.82 -39.08 39.02
N LYS A 3 21.43 -38.67 37.87
CA LYS A 3 21.40 -37.28 37.40
C LYS A 3 20.08 -37.05 36.65
N ILE A 4 19.25 -36.16 37.21
CA ILE A 4 18.01 -35.71 36.58
C ILE A 4 18.39 -34.54 35.69
N THR A 5 18.28 -34.73 34.37
CA THR A 5 18.48 -33.67 33.35
C THR A 5 17.17 -32.97 33.16
N PHE A 6 17.12 -31.70 33.55
CA PHE A 6 15.96 -30.82 33.43
C PHE A 6 15.95 -30.21 32.02
N HIS A 7 15.01 -30.65 31.15
CA HIS A 7 14.82 -30.05 29.85
C HIS A 7 13.88 -28.86 30.00
N ILE A 8 14.41 -27.64 29.87
CA ILE A 8 13.62 -26.42 29.79
C ILE A 8 13.08 -26.33 28.36
N LEU A 9 11.79 -26.61 28.20
CA LEU A 9 11.05 -26.43 26.95
C LEU A 9 10.74 -24.91 26.81
N LEU A 10 11.52 -24.21 25.97
CA LEU A 10 11.29 -22.81 25.65
C LEU A 10 10.09 -22.69 24.71
N LEU A 11 8.90 -22.43 25.28
CA LEU A 11 7.68 -22.21 24.53
C LEU A 11 7.72 -20.79 23.93
N ALA A 12 8.08 -20.66 22.66
CA ALA A 12 8.00 -19.40 21.94
C ALA A 12 6.52 -19.03 21.72
N ILE A 13 6.02 -18.12 22.54
CA ILE A 13 4.69 -17.51 22.39
C ILE A 13 4.78 -16.55 21.19
N LEU A 14 4.33 -17.02 20.02
CA LEU A 14 4.02 -16.17 18.87
C LEU A 14 2.81 -15.29 19.25
N THR A 15 3.07 -14.11 19.80
CA THR A 15 2.02 -13.09 19.99
C THR A 15 1.59 -12.60 18.60
N THR A 16 0.48 -13.14 18.12
CA THR A 16 -0.25 -12.52 17.00
C THR A 16 -0.73 -11.16 17.48
N ASN A 17 -0.15 -10.08 16.95
CA ASN A 17 -0.64 -8.72 17.16
C ASN A 17 -2.01 -8.58 16.46
N THR A 18 -3.06 -9.09 17.09
CA THR A 18 -4.43 -8.68 16.77
C THR A 18 -4.56 -7.24 17.27
N THR A 19 -4.59 -6.30 16.35
CA THR A 19 -4.73 -4.88 16.67
C THR A 19 -5.97 -4.67 17.54
N ASN A 20 -5.83 -3.92 18.64
CA ASN A 20 -6.94 -3.56 19.55
C ASN A 20 -8.13 -2.92 18.81
N ALA A 21 -7.88 -2.35 17.61
CA ALA A 21 -8.88 -1.78 16.72
C ALA A 21 -10.02 -2.74 16.35
N GLN A 22 -9.81 -4.06 16.31
CA GLN A 22 -10.89 -5.02 15.98
C GLN A 22 -11.92 -5.22 17.11
N LYS A 23 -11.63 -4.74 18.33
CA LYS A 23 -12.51 -4.90 19.49
C LYS A 23 -13.36 -3.67 19.79
N GLN A 24 -13.06 -2.53 19.18
CA GLN A 24 -13.76 -1.26 19.39
C GLN A 24 -14.52 -0.84 18.14
N PRO A 25 -15.65 -0.11 18.29
CA PRO A 25 -16.30 0.52 17.14
C PRO A 25 -15.32 1.40 16.39
N TRP A 26 -15.36 1.39 15.05
CA TRP A 26 -14.41 2.14 14.22
C TRP A 26 -14.45 3.66 14.46
N GLN A 27 -15.56 4.18 14.94
CA GLN A 27 -15.71 5.58 15.32
C GLN A 27 -14.83 5.99 16.50
N GLU A 28 -14.37 5.03 17.29
CA GLU A 28 -13.51 5.23 18.48
C GLU A 28 -12.03 4.98 18.16
N TRP A 29 -11.69 4.49 16.96
CA TRP A 29 -10.30 4.23 16.61
C TRP A 29 -9.46 5.51 16.69
N THR A 30 -8.25 5.40 17.20
CA THR A 30 -7.27 6.47 17.12
C THR A 30 -6.77 6.63 15.67
N ARG A 31 -6.13 7.75 15.36
CA ARG A 31 -5.43 7.93 14.06
C ARG A 31 -4.47 6.79 13.78
N LYS A 32 -3.68 6.40 14.80
CA LYS A 32 -2.72 5.30 14.69
C LYS A 32 -3.38 3.97 14.36
N ASP A 33 -4.53 3.66 14.98
CA ASP A 33 -5.26 2.43 14.69
C ASP A 33 -5.73 2.39 13.25
N ALA A 34 -6.32 3.49 12.77
CA ALA A 34 -6.77 3.60 11.38
C ALA A 34 -5.60 3.51 10.38
N GLU A 35 -4.49 4.19 10.63
CA GLU A 35 -3.28 4.11 9.81
C GLU A 35 -2.67 2.70 9.80
N THR A 36 -2.69 2.00 10.92
CA THR A 36 -2.23 0.60 11.01
C THR A 36 -3.10 -0.31 10.13
N ILE A 37 -4.43 -0.17 10.19
CA ILE A 37 -5.34 -0.91 9.30
C ILE A 37 -5.02 -0.63 7.83
N LEU A 38 -4.77 0.62 7.48
CA LEU A 38 -4.52 1.03 6.09
C LEU A 38 -3.14 0.62 5.55
N ASN A 39 -2.12 0.48 6.39
CA ASN A 39 -0.73 0.40 5.92
C ASN A 39 0.02 -0.85 6.37
N GLU A 40 -0.42 -1.52 7.46
CA GLU A 40 0.33 -2.59 8.14
C GLU A 40 -0.58 -3.74 8.60
N SER A 41 -1.66 -4.00 7.87
CA SER A 41 -2.65 -5.00 8.22
C SER A 41 -2.74 -6.14 7.20
N SER A 42 -3.69 -7.05 7.43
CA SER A 42 -4.07 -8.10 6.47
C SER A 42 -4.68 -7.54 5.18
N TRP A 43 -5.19 -6.30 5.19
CA TRP A 43 -5.89 -5.65 4.07
C TRP A 43 -5.13 -4.49 3.44
N GLY A 44 -4.15 -3.94 4.15
CA GLY A 44 -3.37 -2.80 3.70
C GLY A 44 -1.89 -2.99 4.00
N LYS A 45 -1.04 -2.78 3.00
CA LYS A 45 0.41 -2.90 3.11
C LYS A 45 1.12 -1.82 2.32
N THR A 46 2.34 -1.51 2.75
CA THR A 46 3.19 -0.52 2.11
C THR A 46 4.37 -1.21 1.42
N GLN A 47 4.51 -0.99 0.12
CA GLN A 47 5.72 -1.31 -0.63
C GLN A 47 6.59 -0.06 -0.70
N VAL A 48 7.87 -0.20 -0.37
CA VAL A 48 8.86 0.88 -0.47
C VAL A 48 9.76 0.61 -1.65
N GLU A 49 9.90 1.60 -2.52
CA GLU A 49 10.87 1.61 -3.61
C GLU A 49 11.89 2.69 -3.32
N THR A 50 13.17 2.31 -3.33
CA THR A 50 14.28 3.20 -3.03
C THR A 50 15.06 3.48 -4.30
N ASP A 51 15.11 4.73 -4.73
CA ASP A 51 15.95 5.19 -5.83
C ASP A 51 17.28 5.71 -5.28
N ILE A 52 18.35 5.00 -5.61
CA ILE A 52 19.72 5.34 -5.24
C ILE A 52 20.51 5.99 -6.40
N SER A 53 19.85 6.29 -7.52
CA SER A 53 20.52 6.80 -8.72
C SER A 53 21.27 8.11 -8.45
N GLU A 54 20.74 8.99 -7.60
CA GLU A 54 21.40 10.23 -7.22
C GLU A 54 22.61 10.01 -6.29
N MET A 55 22.63 8.95 -5.49
CA MET A 55 23.77 8.61 -4.64
C MET A 55 24.99 8.18 -5.47
N MET A 56 24.77 7.65 -6.66
CA MET A 56 25.81 7.22 -7.59
C MET A 56 26.27 8.32 -8.54
N PHE A 57 25.52 9.44 -8.59
CA PHE A 57 25.91 10.57 -9.42
C PHE A 57 26.96 11.40 -8.69
N ARG A 58 28.24 11.16 -9.03
CA ARG A 58 29.34 12.10 -8.71
C ARG A 58 29.42 13.09 -9.86
N PRO A 59 29.12 14.39 -9.66
CA PRO A 59 29.42 15.40 -10.67
C PRO A 59 30.91 15.36 -10.93
N GLN A 60 31.33 14.93 -12.11
CA GLN A 60 32.72 15.15 -12.55
C GLN A 60 32.85 16.65 -12.73
N ALA A 61 33.69 17.27 -11.87
CA ALA A 61 34.08 18.62 -12.09
C ALA A 61 34.76 18.70 -13.48
N ALA A 62 34.21 19.53 -14.36
CA ALA A 62 34.83 19.74 -15.67
C ALA A 62 36.26 20.20 -15.47
N PRO A 63 37.26 19.58 -16.13
CA PRO A 63 38.64 20.00 -15.98
C PRO A 63 38.77 21.45 -16.41
N ASN A 64 39.42 22.25 -15.58
CA ASN A 64 39.71 23.64 -15.89
C ASN A 64 40.64 23.67 -17.12
N PRO A 65 40.21 24.22 -18.27
CA PRO A 65 41.03 24.19 -19.49
C PRO A 65 42.33 24.97 -19.40
N ARG A 66 42.56 25.72 -18.31
CA ARG A 66 43.80 26.53 -18.09
C ARG A 66 44.82 25.88 -17.19
N THR A 67 44.46 25.03 -16.25
CA THR A 67 45.39 24.50 -15.24
C THR A 67 45.44 22.99 -15.15
N GLY A 68 44.47 22.27 -15.74
CA GLY A 68 44.39 20.81 -15.63
C GLY A 68 44.06 20.33 -14.21
N GLU A 69 43.89 21.22 -13.25
CA GLU A 69 43.52 20.91 -11.88
C GLU A 69 42.00 21.02 -11.70
N SER A 70 41.37 20.01 -11.12
CA SER A 70 39.98 20.05 -10.73
C SER A 70 39.85 20.84 -9.43
N ASN A 71 39.55 22.13 -9.52
CA ASN A 71 39.13 22.90 -8.35
C ASN A 71 37.71 22.47 -7.97
N ALA A 72 37.59 21.38 -7.23
CA ALA A 72 36.40 21.09 -6.44
C ALA A 72 36.38 22.11 -5.29
N ASP A 73 35.60 23.19 -5.46
CA ASP A 73 35.33 24.13 -4.37
C ASP A 73 34.40 23.43 -3.38
N PRO A 74 34.88 23.06 -2.18
CA PRO A 74 34.04 22.35 -1.19
C PRO A 74 32.86 23.16 -0.72
N LEU A 75 32.82 24.49 -0.95
CA LEU A 75 31.71 25.37 -0.59
C LEU A 75 30.63 25.47 -1.68
N ARG A 76 30.91 24.96 -2.90
CA ARG A 76 29.94 24.97 -3.99
C ARG A 76 28.95 23.80 -3.92
N ASP A 77 29.31 22.73 -3.22
CA ASP A 77 28.44 21.58 -2.97
C ASP A 77 27.25 21.90 -2.02
N GLU A 78 27.40 22.92 -1.17
CA GLU A 78 26.29 23.33 -0.29
C GLU A 78 25.21 24.17 -0.98
N ARG A 79 25.48 24.71 -2.19
CA ARG A 79 24.52 25.57 -2.93
C ARG A 79 23.84 24.92 -4.12
N GLY A 80 24.22 23.73 -4.47
CA GLY A 80 23.73 23.03 -5.66
C GLY A 80 22.98 21.76 -5.34
N GLY A 81 22.04 21.79 -4.42
CA GLY A 81 20.82 21.00 -4.30
C GLY A 81 20.75 19.55 -4.78
N SER A 82 21.81 18.81 -4.98
CA SER A 82 21.77 17.36 -5.08
C SER A 82 22.02 16.80 -3.67
N THR A 83 20.94 16.57 -2.94
CA THR A 83 21.02 15.81 -1.70
C THR A 83 21.45 14.40 -2.08
N ASN A 84 22.64 14.00 -1.68
CA ASN A 84 23.22 12.66 -1.82
C ASN A 84 22.42 11.62 -0.98
N GLN A 85 21.09 11.72 -0.99
CA GLN A 85 20.18 10.92 -0.19
C GLN A 85 19.35 10.01 -1.08
N ALA A 86 19.28 8.75 -0.69
CA ALA A 86 18.34 7.81 -1.29
C ALA A 86 16.92 8.35 -1.15
N THR A 87 16.18 8.35 -2.25
CA THR A 87 14.80 8.79 -2.26
C THR A 87 13.87 7.59 -2.21
N GLU A 88 12.90 7.64 -1.31
CA GLU A 88 11.91 6.60 -1.13
C GLU A 88 10.56 7.03 -1.69
N VAL A 89 9.96 6.14 -2.47
CA VAL A 89 8.53 6.21 -2.82
C VAL A 89 7.82 5.07 -2.10
N LYS A 90 6.79 5.42 -1.34
CA LYS A 90 5.94 4.47 -0.61
C LYS A 90 4.65 4.27 -1.36
N TYR A 91 4.39 3.05 -1.82
CA TYR A 91 3.13 2.65 -2.44
C TYR A 91 2.27 1.93 -1.40
N ARG A 92 1.11 2.50 -1.10
CA ARG A 92 0.15 1.96 -0.12
C ARG A 92 -0.92 1.19 -0.85
N ILE A 93 -0.84 -0.14 -0.78
CA ILE A 93 -1.71 -1.09 -1.50
C ILE A 93 -2.76 -1.61 -0.52
N ARG A 94 -4.06 -1.40 -0.80
CA ARG A 94 -5.16 -1.65 0.13
C ARG A 94 -6.36 -2.28 -0.55
N PHE A 95 -6.98 -3.26 0.09
CA PHE A 95 -8.26 -3.84 -0.36
C PHE A 95 -9.42 -2.92 0.07
N LEU A 96 -9.78 -1.93 -0.76
CA LEU A 96 -10.87 -1.00 -0.48
C LEU A 96 -12.22 -1.71 -0.33
N SER A 97 -12.42 -2.83 -1.02
CA SER A 97 -13.60 -3.67 -0.88
C SER A 97 -13.75 -4.30 0.51
N ALA A 98 -12.69 -4.39 1.31
CA ALA A 98 -12.75 -4.84 2.69
C ALA A 98 -13.33 -3.74 3.61
N ARG A 99 -14.32 -4.10 4.42
CA ARG A 99 -15.01 -3.18 5.32
C ARG A 99 -14.05 -2.46 6.29
N PRO A 100 -13.07 -3.14 6.95
CA PRO A 100 -12.15 -2.46 7.87
C PRO A 100 -11.30 -1.37 7.19
N VAL A 101 -10.96 -1.52 5.91
CA VAL A 101 -10.25 -0.49 5.15
C VAL A 101 -11.13 0.76 4.94
N ARG A 102 -12.40 0.57 4.59
CA ARG A 102 -13.35 1.69 4.45
C ARG A 102 -13.61 2.40 5.78
N GLN A 103 -13.73 1.63 6.87
CA GLN A 103 -13.85 2.18 8.23
C GLN A 103 -12.64 3.03 8.62
N ALA A 104 -11.44 2.56 8.31
CA ALA A 104 -10.20 3.29 8.60
C ALA A 104 -10.10 4.59 7.79
N PHE A 105 -10.46 4.57 6.50
CA PHE A 105 -10.55 5.80 5.70
C PHE A 105 -11.58 6.78 6.26
N ALA A 106 -12.80 6.31 6.56
CA ALA A 106 -13.85 7.14 7.13
C ALA A 106 -13.40 7.75 8.47
N ARG A 107 -12.70 6.97 9.31
CA ARG A 107 -12.17 7.46 10.58
C ARG A 107 -11.15 8.57 10.41
N LEU A 108 -10.19 8.43 9.49
CA LEU A 108 -9.19 9.49 9.23
C LEU A 108 -9.87 10.77 8.74
N ILE A 109 -10.83 10.67 7.83
CA ILE A 109 -11.59 11.83 7.35
C ILE A 109 -12.35 12.49 8.51
N ALA A 110 -13.01 11.71 9.37
CA ALA A 110 -13.73 12.22 10.52
C ALA A 110 -12.80 12.96 11.51
N LEU A 111 -11.57 12.47 11.69
CA LEU A 111 -10.57 13.10 12.56
C LEU A 111 -9.99 14.40 11.96
N ASP A 112 -9.85 14.48 10.62
CA ASP A 112 -9.25 15.64 9.93
C ASP A 112 -10.25 16.77 9.74
N GLN A 113 -11.51 16.47 9.44
CA GLN A 113 -12.51 17.46 9.06
C GLN A 113 -13.37 17.93 10.23
N GLN A 114 -13.08 17.50 11.47
CA GLN A 114 -13.96 17.77 12.63
C GLN A 114 -15.43 17.51 12.24
N ALA A 115 -15.72 16.31 11.73
CA ALA A 115 -16.94 15.95 10.99
C ALA A 115 -18.19 15.99 11.88
N GLU A 116 -18.57 17.19 12.34
CA GLU A 116 -19.83 17.45 13.03
C GLU A 116 -21.00 17.62 12.02
N ASP A 117 -20.69 17.85 10.72
CA ASP A 117 -21.74 17.98 9.70
C ASP A 117 -22.47 16.63 9.50
N PRO A 118 -23.79 16.58 9.77
CA PRO A 118 -24.59 15.37 9.59
C PRO A 118 -24.54 14.78 8.16
N LYS A 119 -24.31 15.62 7.14
CA LYS A 119 -24.18 15.17 5.75
C LYS A 119 -22.89 14.41 5.53
N VAL A 120 -21.77 14.91 6.10
CA VAL A 120 -20.47 14.23 6.05
C VAL A 120 -20.54 12.91 6.77
N LYS A 121 -21.13 12.88 7.97
CA LYS A 121 -21.33 11.64 8.74
C LYS A 121 -22.12 10.61 7.94
N LYS A 122 -23.28 11.01 7.38
CA LYS A 122 -24.09 10.12 6.55
C LYS A 122 -23.29 9.59 5.35
N TYR A 123 -22.55 10.44 4.67
CA TYR A 123 -21.71 10.02 3.54
C TYR A 123 -20.65 8.99 3.95
N MET A 124 -20.02 9.17 5.12
CA MET A 124 -19.06 8.21 5.65
C MET A 124 -19.71 6.88 6.01
N ASP A 125 -20.86 6.90 6.65
CA ASP A 125 -21.61 5.69 6.99
C ASP A 125 -22.02 4.94 5.69
N ASP A 126 -22.55 5.63 4.69
CA ASP A 126 -22.90 5.05 3.39
C ASP A 126 -21.66 4.48 2.67
N PHE A 127 -20.50 5.14 2.79
CA PHE A 127 -19.24 4.64 2.24
C PHE A 127 -18.78 3.36 2.93
N VAL A 128 -18.84 3.30 4.26
CA VAL A 128 -18.44 2.13 5.06
C VAL A 128 -19.35 0.93 4.74
N GLU A 129 -20.67 1.17 4.65
CA GLU A 129 -21.67 0.10 4.43
C GLU A 129 -21.82 -0.31 2.96
N ARG A 130 -21.09 0.33 2.05
CA ARG A 130 -21.11 -0.02 0.62
C ARG A 130 -20.76 -1.49 0.41
N LYS A 131 -21.59 -2.19 -0.33
CA LYS A 131 -21.39 -3.60 -0.67
C LYS A 131 -20.51 -3.75 -1.91
N PHE A 132 -19.62 -4.74 -1.86
CA PHE A 132 -18.73 -5.12 -2.96
C PHE A 132 -18.96 -6.59 -3.36
N ASP A 133 -20.23 -6.99 -3.50
CA ASP A 133 -20.59 -8.39 -3.72
C ASP A 133 -20.03 -8.96 -5.03
N GLN A 134 -19.89 -8.11 -6.05
CA GLN A 134 -19.43 -8.50 -7.40
C GLN A 134 -17.99 -8.09 -7.69
N TRP A 135 -17.39 -7.24 -6.87
CA TRP A 135 -16.11 -6.61 -7.16
C TRP A 135 -15.11 -6.75 -6.03
N ILE A 136 -13.85 -6.89 -6.40
CA ILE A 136 -12.71 -6.67 -5.53
C ILE A 136 -12.10 -5.35 -5.96
N ALA A 137 -11.99 -4.39 -5.05
CA ALA A 137 -11.37 -3.11 -5.30
C ALA A 137 -10.06 -3.00 -4.51
N VAL A 138 -8.95 -2.88 -5.22
CA VAL A 138 -7.64 -2.58 -4.64
C VAL A 138 -7.31 -1.13 -4.95
N THR A 139 -6.89 -0.36 -3.93
CA THR A 139 -6.39 1.00 -4.14
C THR A 139 -4.89 1.07 -3.95
N VAL A 140 -4.27 1.96 -4.71
CA VAL A 140 -2.85 2.28 -4.58
C VAL A 140 -2.67 3.77 -4.44
N GLY A 141 -2.32 4.20 -3.23
CA GLY A 141 -1.82 5.54 -2.95
C GLY A 141 -0.30 5.54 -3.00
N PHE A 142 0.30 6.69 -3.27
CA PHE A 142 1.76 6.83 -3.22
C PHE A 142 2.14 8.12 -2.50
N GLU A 143 3.29 8.08 -1.88
CA GLU A 143 3.88 9.18 -1.12
C GLU A 143 5.40 9.16 -1.29
N SER A 144 5.98 10.33 -1.51
CA SER A 144 7.43 10.54 -1.47
C SER A 144 7.71 11.87 -0.81
N ARG A 145 8.80 11.94 -0.07
CA ARG A 145 9.29 13.21 0.49
C ARG A 145 9.82 14.14 -0.60
N ASP A 146 10.27 13.57 -1.71
CA ASP A 146 10.77 14.33 -2.85
C ASP A 146 9.71 14.41 -3.95
N GLN A 147 9.27 15.63 -4.25
CA GLN A 147 8.24 15.91 -5.26
C GLN A 147 8.65 15.45 -6.68
N ARG A 148 9.93 15.37 -7.00
CA ARG A 148 10.42 14.92 -8.30
C ARG A 148 10.01 13.47 -8.57
N PHE A 149 10.01 12.64 -7.53
CA PHE A 149 9.64 11.23 -7.62
C PHE A 149 8.12 11.01 -7.49
N SER A 150 7.45 11.75 -6.61
CA SER A 150 5.99 11.73 -6.54
C SER A 150 5.36 12.22 -7.86
N GLY A 151 5.97 13.17 -8.56
CA GLY A 151 5.55 13.64 -9.88
C GLY A 151 5.61 12.56 -10.95
N LYS A 152 6.69 11.78 -11.01
CA LYS A 152 6.82 10.64 -11.94
C LYS A 152 5.77 9.56 -11.65
N ALA A 153 5.59 9.20 -10.37
CA ALA A 153 4.55 8.26 -9.97
C ALA A 153 3.16 8.79 -10.33
N LEU A 154 2.85 10.06 -10.03
CA LEU A 154 1.58 10.67 -10.38
C LEU A 154 1.33 10.61 -11.89
N GLN A 155 2.30 10.94 -12.71
CA GLN A 155 2.19 10.88 -14.17
C GLN A 155 1.94 9.45 -14.65
N ALA A 156 2.67 8.46 -14.14
CA ALA A 156 2.48 7.05 -14.47
C ALA A 156 1.05 6.59 -14.19
N PHE A 157 0.55 6.86 -12.98
CA PHE A 157 -0.81 6.49 -12.59
C PHE A 157 -1.89 7.30 -13.34
N ALA A 158 -1.68 8.58 -13.59
CA ALA A 158 -2.66 9.43 -14.28
C ALA A 158 -2.80 9.09 -15.76
N SER A 159 -1.72 8.66 -16.42
CA SER A 159 -1.72 8.31 -17.84
C SER A 159 -2.12 6.86 -18.13
N ALA A 160 -2.14 6.00 -17.11
CA ALA A 160 -2.53 4.61 -17.25
C ALA A 160 -4.02 4.47 -17.59
N THR A 161 -4.35 3.43 -18.34
CA THR A 161 -5.71 3.08 -18.74
C THR A 161 -5.98 1.61 -18.47
N THR A 162 -7.25 1.21 -18.44
CA THR A 162 -7.62 -0.21 -18.37
C THR A 162 -6.97 -1.01 -19.50
N GLY A 163 -6.96 -0.46 -20.71
CA GLY A 163 -6.38 -1.12 -21.88
C GLY A 163 -4.87 -1.37 -21.75
N SER A 164 -4.12 -0.41 -21.21
CA SER A 164 -2.67 -0.55 -21.01
C SER A 164 -2.29 -1.50 -19.87
N LEU A 165 -3.17 -1.66 -18.87
CA LEU A 165 -2.87 -2.41 -17.65
C LEU A 165 -3.46 -3.82 -17.61
N LYS A 166 -4.51 -4.13 -18.34
CA LYS A 166 -5.28 -5.38 -18.18
C LYS A 166 -4.47 -6.66 -18.30
N ASN A 167 -3.37 -6.66 -19.05
CA ASN A 167 -2.53 -7.84 -19.24
C ASN A 167 -1.40 -7.95 -18.19
N ASN A 168 -1.05 -6.83 -17.56
CA ASN A 168 0.09 -6.72 -16.63
C ASN A 168 -0.38 -6.47 -15.18
N THR A 169 -1.70 -6.49 -14.95
CA THR A 169 -2.28 -6.27 -13.63
C THR A 169 -3.23 -7.39 -13.28
N TYR A 170 -2.96 -8.06 -12.17
CA TYR A 170 -3.76 -9.20 -11.72
C TYR A 170 -3.64 -9.47 -10.22
N LEU A 171 -4.62 -10.19 -9.71
CA LEU A 171 -4.54 -10.88 -8.43
C LEU A 171 -4.16 -12.34 -8.70
N GLU A 172 -3.10 -12.85 -8.05
CA GLU A 172 -2.65 -14.23 -8.21
C GLU A 172 -2.75 -14.97 -6.88
N ARG A 173 -3.45 -16.08 -6.89
CA ARG A 173 -3.56 -16.98 -5.74
C ARG A 173 -2.33 -17.86 -5.62
N LYS A 174 -2.14 -18.46 -4.42
CA LYS A 174 -1.03 -19.40 -4.16
C LYS A 174 -1.02 -20.59 -5.13
N ASP A 175 -2.17 -21.03 -5.64
CA ASP A 175 -2.29 -22.11 -6.62
C ASP A 175 -1.98 -21.69 -8.07
N GLY A 176 -1.55 -20.45 -8.28
CA GLY A 176 -1.18 -19.91 -9.59
C GLY A 176 -2.37 -19.36 -10.41
N LYS A 177 -3.62 -19.48 -9.94
CA LYS A 177 -4.76 -18.87 -10.62
C LYS A 177 -4.66 -17.36 -10.59
N ARG A 178 -4.85 -16.73 -11.75
CA ARG A 178 -4.82 -15.27 -11.93
C ARG A 178 -6.20 -14.73 -12.25
N LEU A 179 -6.50 -13.59 -11.64
CA LEU A 179 -7.67 -12.78 -11.90
C LEU A 179 -7.18 -11.44 -12.46
N TYR A 180 -7.39 -11.22 -13.75
CA TYR A 180 -6.90 -10.03 -14.42
C TYR A 180 -7.79 -8.82 -14.14
N LEU A 181 -7.18 -7.64 -14.29
CA LEU A 181 -7.84 -6.36 -14.12
C LEU A 181 -9.06 -6.23 -15.02
N HIS A 182 -10.20 -5.85 -14.43
CA HIS A 182 -11.43 -5.53 -15.14
C HIS A 182 -11.51 -4.05 -15.51
N ILE A 183 -11.35 -3.16 -14.51
CA ILE A 183 -11.39 -1.70 -14.70
C ILE A 183 -10.27 -1.05 -13.90
N TYR A 184 -9.61 -0.06 -14.50
CA TYR A 184 -8.71 0.87 -13.85
C TYR A 184 -9.32 2.25 -13.77
N GLN A 185 -9.15 2.92 -12.63
CA GLN A 185 -9.50 4.31 -12.43
C GLN A 185 -8.28 5.07 -11.91
N ALA A 186 -7.87 6.11 -12.62
CA ALA A 186 -6.76 6.96 -12.21
C ALA A 186 -7.03 7.63 -10.84
N PRO A 187 -5.99 8.08 -10.12
CA PRO A 187 -6.16 8.84 -8.89
C PRO A 187 -7.06 10.04 -9.10
N SER A 188 -7.95 10.26 -8.14
CA SER A 188 -8.88 11.40 -8.12
C SER A 188 -8.74 12.17 -6.81
N SER A 189 -9.48 13.27 -6.67
CA SER A 189 -9.47 14.14 -5.48
C SER A 189 -10.09 13.49 -4.23
N ASP A 190 -10.56 12.23 -4.31
CA ASP A 190 -11.17 11.52 -3.20
C ASP A 190 -10.17 10.99 -2.14
N GLY A 191 -8.86 11.15 -2.38
CA GLY A 191 -7.81 10.72 -1.47
C GLY A 191 -7.58 9.21 -1.39
N LEU A 192 -8.31 8.39 -2.15
CA LEU A 192 -8.19 6.93 -2.13
C LEU A 192 -7.03 6.40 -2.98
N GLY A 193 -6.51 7.22 -3.90
CA GLY A 193 -5.48 6.86 -4.87
C GLY A 193 -6.06 6.20 -6.14
N ALA A 194 -5.21 5.54 -6.93
CA ALA A 194 -5.64 4.77 -8.10
C ALA A 194 -6.44 3.55 -7.68
N LYS A 195 -7.48 3.19 -8.45
CA LYS A 195 -8.36 2.05 -8.14
C LYS A 195 -8.24 0.97 -9.21
N PHE A 196 -8.04 -0.25 -8.77
CA PHE A 196 -7.96 -1.46 -9.57
C PHE A 196 -9.12 -2.36 -9.21
N ILE A 197 -10.03 -2.56 -10.15
CA ILE A 197 -11.27 -3.29 -9.94
C ILE A 197 -11.18 -4.65 -10.64
N PHE A 198 -11.50 -5.71 -9.92
CA PHE A 198 -11.50 -7.09 -10.39
C PHE A 198 -12.87 -7.71 -10.14
N GLU A 199 -13.25 -8.70 -10.94
CA GLU A 199 -14.45 -9.49 -10.70
C GLU A 199 -14.27 -10.37 -9.48
N ARG A 200 -15.21 -10.34 -8.52
CA ARG A 200 -15.15 -11.16 -7.31
C ARG A 200 -15.53 -12.61 -7.57
N ILE A 201 -16.46 -12.82 -8.50
CA ILE A 201 -17.02 -14.13 -8.81
C ILE A 201 -16.42 -14.62 -10.13
N VAL A 202 -15.81 -15.80 -10.09
CA VAL A 202 -15.25 -16.50 -11.26
C VAL A 202 -15.79 -17.92 -11.24
N ASP A 203 -16.33 -18.40 -12.36
CA ASP A 203 -16.96 -19.72 -12.45
C ASP A 203 -18.00 -19.96 -11.32
N GLU A 204 -18.88 -18.97 -11.11
CA GLU A 204 -19.95 -18.96 -10.09
C GLU A 204 -19.45 -19.07 -8.64
N ARG A 205 -18.17 -18.87 -8.40
CA ARG A 205 -17.55 -18.97 -7.06
C ARG A 205 -16.72 -17.74 -6.74
N PRO A 206 -16.65 -17.35 -5.46
CA PRO A 206 -15.73 -16.30 -5.05
C PRO A 206 -14.29 -16.66 -5.39
N PHE A 207 -13.54 -15.71 -5.97
CA PHE A 207 -12.14 -15.90 -6.34
C PHE A 207 -11.27 -16.23 -5.12
N LEU A 208 -11.51 -15.58 -3.96
CA LEU A 208 -10.84 -15.89 -2.70
C LEU A 208 -11.81 -16.56 -1.72
N ASN A 209 -11.28 -17.54 -1.01
CA ASN A 209 -11.92 -18.21 0.12
C ASN A 209 -10.88 -18.48 1.22
N ARG A 210 -11.31 -18.94 2.39
CA ARG A 210 -10.40 -19.18 3.54
C ARG A 210 -9.24 -20.14 3.22
N GLY A 211 -9.42 -21.05 2.28
CA GLY A 211 -8.40 -22.02 1.83
C GLY A 211 -7.47 -21.49 0.74
N SER A 212 -7.65 -20.27 0.25
CA SER A 212 -6.85 -19.72 -0.85
C SER A 212 -5.37 -19.46 -0.49
N GLY A 213 -5.02 -19.52 0.80
CA GLY A 213 -3.65 -19.32 1.28
C GLY A 213 -3.22 -17.87 1.18
N GLU A 214 -2.49 -17.53 0.12
CA GLU A 214 -2.05 -16.15 -0.18
C GLU A 214 -2.69 -15.65 -1.47
N VAL A 215 -2.89 -14.33 -1.53
CA VAL A 215 -3.14 -13.59 -2.77
C VAL A 215 -2.05 -12.55 -2.98
N ARG A 216 -1.56 -12.45 -4.20
CA ARG A 216 -0.55 -11.49 -4.62
C ARG A 216 -1.17 -10.49 -5.58
N PHE A 217 -1.11 -9.21 -5.26
CA PHE A 217 -1.41 -8.12 -6.19
C PHE A 217 -0.16 -7.80 -6.99
N VAL A 218 -0.28 -7.83 -8.31
CA VAL A 218 0.79 -7.49 -9.24
C VAL A 218 0.28 -6.44 -10.22
N SER A 219 1.07 -5.40 -10.46
CA SER A 219 0.78 -4.39 -11.48
C SER A 219 2.07 -3.75 -11.98
N GLU A 220 2.21 -3.64 -13.30
CA GLU A 220 3.29 -2.92 -13.96
C GLU A 220 2.72 -1.67 -14.62
N ILE A 221 3.12 -0.48 -14.13
CA ILE A 221 2.61 0.82 -14.56
C ILE A 221 3.80 1.68 -14.98
N ALA A 222 4.09 1.73 -16.26
CA ALA A 222 5.31 2.36 -16.79
C ALA A 222 6.57 1.82 -16.10
N THR A 223 7.24 2.63 -15.28
CA THR A 223 8.42 2.23 -14.51
C THR A 223 8.11 1.72 -13.10
N VAL A 224 6.85 1.76 -12.67
CA VAL A 224 6.42 1.33 -11.33
C VAL A 224 6.04 -0.14 -11.35
N ASN A 225 6.69 -0.94 -10.50
CA ASN A 225 6.44 -2.36 -10.35
C ASN A 225 5.85 -2.65 -8.97
N LEU A 226 4.56 -2.95 -8.90
CA LEU A 226 3.87 -3.30 -7.67
C LEU A 226 3.78 -4.81 -7.53
N ASN A 227 4.18 -5.33 -6.37
CA ASN A 227 4.14 -6.75 -6.06
C ASN A 227 3.96 -6.96 -4.56
N MET A 228 2.73 -7.17 -4.12
CA MET A 228 2.41 -7.28 -2.71
C MET A 228 1.60 -8.54 -2.40
N ARG A 229 2.02 -9.27 -1.36
CA ARG A 229 1.36 -10.51 -0.90
C ARG A 229 0.53 -10.26 0.34
N PHE A 230 -0.63 -10.89 0.38
CA PHE A 230 -1.57 -10.85 1.50
C PHE A 230 -1.97 -12.27 1.88
N LYS A 231 -1.96 -12.59 3.18
CA LYS A 231 -2.49 -13.86 3.69
C LYS A 231 -4.00 -13.80 3.77
N VAL A 232 -4.69 -14.61 2.98
CA VAL A 232 -6.15 -14.60 2.91
C VAL A 232 -6.77 -15.08 4.23
N ALA A 233 -6.15 -16.04 4.91
CA ALA A 233 -6.64 -16.53 6.20
C ALA A 233 -6.67 -15.46 7.30
N ASP A 234 -5.83 -14.42 7.18
CA ASP A 234 -5.75 -13.32 8.15
C ASP A 234 -6.73 -12.17 7.81
N MET A 235 -7.40 -12.22 6.64
CA MET A 235 -8.36 -11.20 6.19
C MET A 235 -9.75 -11.40 6.79
N MET A 236 -9.80 -11.80 8.06
CA MET A 236 -11.04 -12.04 8.80
C MET A 236 -11.46 -10.83 9.61
N TYR A 237 -12.69 -10.38 9.41
CA TYR A 237 -13.31 -9.28 10.15
C TYR A 237 -14.74 -9.66 10.55
N ASP A 238 -15.10 -9.51 11.83
CA ASP A 238 -16.40 -9.92 12.38
C ASP A 238 -16.82 -11.36 11.97
N GLY A 239 -15.85 -12.29 11.98
CA GLY A 239 -16.06 -13.70 11.62
C GLY A 239 -16.25 -13.97 10.12
N LYS A 240 -16.17 -12.95 9.26
CA LYS A 240 -16.28 -13.05 7.80
C LYS A 240 -14.95 -12.80 7.11
N LEU A 241 -14.78 -13.39 5.94
CA LEU A 241 -13.66 -13.08 5.05
C LEU A 241 -13.97 -11.78 4.30
N GLU A 242 -13.20 -10.74 4.57
CA GLU A 242 -13.34 -9.40 3.98
C GLU A 242 -12.16 -9.11 3.05
N TYR A 243 -12.43 -8.82 1.76
CA TYR A 243 -11.41 -8.47 0.78
C TYR A 243 -11.98 -7.69 -0.40
#